data_f842255299f3ca6bb5a99143afa6b41e
#
_entry.id   f842255299f3ca6bb5a99143afa6b41e
#
_cell.length_a   1.000
_cell.length_b   1.000
_cell.length_c   1.000
_cell.angle_alpha   90.00
_cell.angle_beta   90.00
_cell.angle_gamma   90.00
#
_symmetry.space_group_name_H-M   'P 1'
#
loop_
_entity.id
_entity.type
_entity.pdbx_description
1 polymer ?
#
loop_
_entity_poly.entity_id
_entity_poly.type
_entity_poly.pdbx_seq_one_letter_code
_entity_poly.pdbx_strand_id
1 'polypeptide(L)'
;LLVPVVLAYRGFQPRRSGGMTRLQFGLGLAAFAVFALLAWNVFSSHVARLGTAAATLAYLPMPFLLAASMLWGPRGGSLAMLAGGLFVIARSAGGGGPFAVADQFAGESVIEAQAFVVLWALLVLFGRGLEDGRRRALASAQEWRLRYERTLQATATLSVEFDALDGTATWSPGAARLLGDGVAQLQTMDDWLARVDDASRPLAEAAWRRARAGDGVPADSYQVRLGGRSLAVQASLAPVRGPDGTVEEVAALVRLLDPAQGLSFAEDAGRHV
;
A
#
# COMPACT_ATOMS: atom_id res chain seq x y z
N LEU A 1 -9.07 26.90 13.07
CA LEU A 1 -7.78 26.86 12.34
C LEU A 1 -6.62 26.31 13.19
N LEU A 2 -6.56 26.58 14.50
CA LEU A 2 -5.50 26.09 15.39
C LEU A 2 -5.57 24.60 15.66
N VAL A 3 -6.76 23.98 15.64
CA VAL A 3 -6.94 22.54 15.95
C VAL A 3 -6.11 21.62 15.06
N PRO A 4 -6.10 21.76 13.71
CA PRO A 4 -5.26 20.93 12.85
C PRO A 4 -3.76 21.09 13.14
N VAL A 5 -3.32 22.31 13.49
CA VAL A 5 -1.94 22.60 13.85
C VAL A 5 -1.56 21.91 15.16
N VAL A 6 -2.40 22.05 16.19
CA VAL A 6 -2.18 21.39 17.50
C VAL A 6 -2.16 19.88 17.37
N LEU A 7 -3.07 19.30 16.61
CA LEU A 7 -3.10 17.84 16.36
C LEU A 7 -1.87 17.36 15.58
N ALA A 8 -1.40 18.15 14.60
CA ALA A 8 -0.21 17.82 13.83
C ALA A 8 1.07 17.82 14.67
N TYR A 9 1.13 18.64 15.74
CA TYR A 9 2.30 18.75 16.60
C TYR A 9 2.22 17.90 17.88
N ARG A 10 1.04 17.63 18.44
CA ARG A 10 0.86 16.78 19.64
C ARG A 10 0.91 15.28 19.38
N GLY A 11 0.44 14.82 18.23
CA GLY A 11 0.36 13.39 17.90
C GLY A 11 1.65 12.78 17.34
N PHE A 12 2.75 13.52 17.29
CA PHE A 12 3.92 13.13 16.55
C PHE A 12 5.03 12.54 17.44
N GLN A 13 5.00 11.21 17.61
CA GLN A 13 6.25 10.48 17.82
C GLN A 13 7.07 10.56 16.51
N PRO A 14 8.37 10.93 16.58
CA PRO A 14 9.21 11.02 15.41
C PRO A 14 9.49 9.60 14.87
N ARG A 15 8.51 9.01 14.18
CA ARG A 15 8.82 7.90 13.29
C ARG A 15 9.70 8.48 12.19
N ARG A 16 10.85 7.86 11.93
CA ARG A 16 11.75 8.15 10.81
C ARG A 16 10.95 8.04 9.51
N SER A 17 10.16 9.04 9.19
CA SER A 17 9.61 9.25 7.87
C SER A 17 10.77 9.66 6.98
N GLY A 18 10.98 8.93 5.90
CA GLY A 18 11.94 9.32 4.88
C GLY A 18 11.77 10.80 4.55
N GLY A 19 12.87 11.55 4.55
CA GLY A 19 12.84 12.99 4.36
C GLY A 19 12.06 13.35 3.10
N MET A 20 11.29 14.44 3.16
CA MET A 20 10.55 14.99 2.02
C MET A 20 11.51 15.20 0.85
N THR A 21 11.23 14.62 -0.31
CA THR A 21 12.08 14.78 -1.48
C THR A 21 12.02 16.24 -1.99
N ARG A 22 13.12 16.73 -2.59
CA ARG A 22 13.15 18.07 -3.18
C ARG A 22 12.02 18.28 -4.20
N LEU A 23 11.68 17.23 -4.94
CA LEU A 23 10.58 17.22 -5.91
C LEU A 23 9.22 17.42 -5.21
N GLN A 24 8.95 16.69 -4.13
CA GLN A 24 7.70 16.82 -3.36
C GLN A 24 7.56 18.21 -2.75
N PHE A 25 8.67 18.78 -2.24
CA PHE A 25 8.67 20.14 -1.74
C PHE A 25 8.36 21.15 -2.84
N GLY A 26 9.02 21.04 -4.01
CA GLY A 26 8.80 21.91 -5.14
C GLY A 26 7.37 21.85 -5.70
N LEU A 27 6.82 20.63 -5.86
CA LEU A 27 5.44 20.43 -6.30
C LEU A 27 4.43 21.02 -5.29
N GLY A 28 4.68 20.83 -4.00
CA GLY A 28 3.85 21.43 -2.95
C GLY A 28 3.88 22.96 -2.97
N LEU A 29 5.07 23.54 -3.23
CA LEU A 29 5.23 24.98 -3.36
C LEU A 29 4.50 25.52 -4.60
N ALA A 30 4.58 24.82 -5.72
CA ALA A 30 3.87 25.18 -6.95
C ALA A 30 2.35 25.13 -6.73
N ALA A 31 1.84 24.05 -6.11
CA ALA A 31 0.43 23.94 -5.78
C ALA A 31 -0.04 25.06 -4.83
N PHE A 32 0.76 25.39 -3.81
CA PHE A 32 0.44 26.50 -2.90
C PHE A 32 0.50 27.87 -3.59
N ALA A 33 1.42 28.08 -4.51
CA ALA A 33 1.49 29.31 -5.30
C ALA A 33 0.26 29.46 -6.21
N VAL A 34 -0.18 28.39 -6.86
CA VAL A 34 -1.43 28.38 -7.66
C VAL A 34 -2.63 28.67 -6.75
N PHE A 35 -2.72 28.03 -5.57
CA PHE A 35 -3.73 28.34 -4.57
C PHE A 35 -3.73 29.84 -4.24
N ALA A 36 -2.60 30.40 -3.89
CA ALA A 36 -2.46 31.80 -3.48
C ALA A 36 -2.89 32.76 -4.61
N LEU A 37 -2.49 32.47 -5.85
CA LEU A 37 -2.87 33.25 -7.03
C LEU A 37 -4.38 33.21 -7.28
N LEU A 38 -4.98 32.02 -7.26
CA LEU A 38 -6.41 31.83 -7.45
C LEU A 38 -7.20 32.49 -6.32
N ALA A 39 -6.77 32.26 -5.07
CA ALA A 39 -7.41 32.86 -3.91
C ALA A 39 -7.30 34.41 -3.93
N TRP A 40 -6.17 34.95 -4.37
CA TRP A 40 -6.02 36.41 -4.55
C TRP A 40 -7.05 36.96 -5.54
N ASN A 41 -7.25 36.28 -6.67
CA ASN A 41 -8.23 36.71 -7.69
C ASN A 41 -9.67 36.52 -7.22
N VAL A 42 -10.02 35.34 -6.68
CA VAL A 42 -11.36 34.99 -6.25
C VAL A 42 -11.83 35.88 -5.06
N PHE A 43 -10.93 36.13 -4.11
CA PHE A 43 -11.23 36.99 -2.94
C PHE A 43 -10.88 38.46 -3.20
N SER A 44 -10.92 38.92 -4.46
CA SER A 44 -10.77 40.31 -4.82
C SER A 44 -12.12 41.05 -4.76
N SER A 45 -12.07 42.39 -4.66
CA SER A 45 -13.26 43.24 -4.65
C SER A 45 -14.05 43.20 -5.99
N HIS A 46 -13.41 42.76 -7.09
CA HIS A 46 -14.11 42.64 -8.39
C HIS A 46 -15.07 41.45 -8.42
N VAL A 47 -14.76 40.34 -7.75
CA VAL A 47 -15.60 39.13 -7.71
C VAL A 47 -16.83 39.35 -6.84
N ALA A 48 -16.76 40.20 -5.84
CA ALA A 48 -17.90 40.60 -5.01
C ALA A 48 -19.10 41.16 -5.85
N ARG A 49 -18.83 41.68 -7.05
CA ARG A 49 -19.88 42.21 -7.95
C ARG A 49 -20.63 41.15 -8.76
N LEU A 50 -20.17 39.88 -8.73
CA LEU A 50 -20.76 38.77 -9.50
C LEU A 50 -21.96 38.11 -8.81
N GLY A 51 -22.34 38.55 -7.62
CA GLY A 51 -23.50 38.04 -6.87
C GLY A 51 -23.37 36.56 -6.53
N THR A 52 -24.45 35.80 -6.60
CA THR A 52 -24.49 34.36 -6.22
C THR A 52 -23.57 33.47 -7.01
N ALA A 53 -23.20 33.83 -8.25
CA ALA A 53 -22.21 33.10 -9.06
C ALA A 53 -20.80 33.16 -8.42
N ALA A 54 -20.51 34.17 -7.62
CA ALA A 54 -19.21 34.29 -6.92
C ALA A 54 -19.03 33.20 -5.87
N ALA A 55 -20.10 32.70 -5.25
CA ALA A 55 -19.98 31.65 -4.21
C ALA A 55 -19.39 30.35 -4.74
N THR A 56 -19.70 29.97 -5.99
CA THR A 56 -19.11 28.76 -6.59
C THR A 56 -17.64 28.93 -6.88
N LEU A 57 -17.17 30.13 -7.19
CA LEU A 57 -15.75 30.42 -7.42
C LEU A 57 -14.90 30.28 -6.16
N ALA A 58 -15.50 30.40 -4.97
CA ALA A 58 -14.79 30.25 -3.70
C ALA A 58 -14.12 28.85 -3.56
N TYR A 59 -14.70 27.83 -4.21
CA TYR A 59 -14.18 26.47 -4.14
C TYR A 59 -13.00 26.21 -5.10
N LEU A 60 -12.76 27.08 -6.08
CA LEU A 60 -11.74 26.90 -7.11
C LEU A 60 -10.31 26.77 -6.56
N PRO A 61 -9.86 27.55 -5.55
CA PRO A 61 -8.53 27.39 -4.98
C PRO A 61 -8.36 26.12 -4.13
N MET A 62 -9.46 25.52 -3.66
CA MET A 62 -9.47 24.45 -2.68
C MET A 62 -8.64 23.20 -3.06
N PRO A 63 -8.75 22.64 -4.28
CA PRO A 63 -7.99 21.47 -4.69
C PRO A 63 -6.48 21.69 -4.59
N PHE A 64 -5.99 22.89 -4.86
CA PHE A 64 -4.58 23.24 -4.82
C PHE A 64 -4.04 23.32 -3.39
N LEU A 65 -4.85 23.84 -2.45
CA LEU A 65 -4.49 23.84 -1.04
C LEU A 65 -4.47 22.40 -0.48
N LEU A 66 -5.43 21.58 -0.88
CA LEU A 66 -5.48 20.16 -0.54
C LEU A 66 -4.23 19.44 -1.07
N ALA A 67 -3.90 19.64 -2.35
CA ALA A 67 -2.71 19.05 -2.97
C ALA A 67 -1.42 19.48 -2.26
N ALA A 68 -1.22 20.77 -1.97
CA ALA A 68 -0.09 21.27 -1.22
C ALA A 68 -0.03 20.63 0.16
N SER A 69 -1.17 20.51 0.85
CA SER A 69 -1.25 19.92 2.17
C SER A 69 -0.89 18.42 2.18
N MET A 70 -1.24 17.68 1.14
CA MET A 70 -0.88 16.26 0.99
C MET A 70 0.62 16.09 0.69
N LEU A 71 1.17 16.92 -0.19
CA LEU A 71 2.58 16.87 -0.59
C LEU A 71 3.53 17.23 0.56
N TRP A 72 3.20 18.24 1.34
CA TRP A 72 4.04 18.70 2.47
C TRP A 72 3.84 17.89 3.75
N GLY A 73 2.94 16.93 3.74
CA GLY A 73 2.67 16.06 4.89
C GLY A 73 2.02 16.79 6.08
N PRO A 74 1.99 16.17 7.28
CA PRO A 74 1.18 16.69 8.40
C PRO A 74 1.54 18.09 8.86
N ARG A 75 2.83 18.39 9.00
CA ARG A 75 3.30 19.70 9.50
C ARG A 75 3.16 20.81 8.46
N GLY A 76 3.71 20.57 7.26
CA GLY A 76 3.66 21.57 6.20
C GLY A 76 2.25 21.87 5.75
N GLY A 77 1.42 20.84 5.62
CA GLY A 77 0.03 21.03 5.23
C GLY A 77 -0.84 21.70 6.30
N SER A 78 -0.58 21.51 7.61
CA SER A 78 -1.30 22.26 8.64
C SER A 78 -0.91 23.74 8.62
N LEU A 79 0.35 24.05 8.32
CA LEU A 79 0.81 25.43 8.14
C LEU A 79 0.21 26.05 6.87
N ALA A 80 0.18 25.31 5.75
CA ALA A 80 -0.46 25.77 4.52
C ALA A 80 -1.95 26.08 4.74
N MET A 81 -2.65 25.20 5.48
CA MET A 81 -4.05 25.37 5.83
C MET A 81 -4.27 26.60 6.73
N LEU A 82 -3.42 26.81 7.71
CA LEU A 82 -3.47 28.00 8.58
C LEU A 82 -3.25 29.26 7.76
N ALA A 83 -2.21 29.32 6.94
CA ALA A 83 -1.90 30.48 6.11
C ALA A 83 -3.01 30.77 5.09
N GLY A 84 -3.52 29.74 4.39
CA GLY A 84 -4.61 29.87 3.43
C GLY A 84 -5.90 30.31 4.08
N GLY A 85 -6.27 29.74 5.22
CA GLY A 85 -7.48 30.11 5.96
C GLY A 85 -7.40 31.56 6.51
N LEU A 86 -6.27 31.97 7.07
CA LEU A 86 -6.05 33.34 7.52
C LEU A 86 -6.14 34.32 6.35
N PHE A 87 -5.56 33.97 5.20
CA PHE A 87 -5.64 34.79 3.99
C PHE A 87 -7.09 34.99 3.55
N VAL A 88 -7.88 33.93 3.46
CA VAL A 88 -9.30 34.00 3.08
C VAL A 88 -10.10 34.86 4.05
N ILE A 89 -9.94 34.67 5.38
CA ILE A 89 -10.62 35.45 6.41
C ILE A 89 -10.24 36.93 6.31
N ALA A 90 -8.95 37.24 6.19
CA ALA A 90 -8.47 38.62 6.10
C ALA A 90 -9.03 39.35 4.87
N ARG A 91 -9.09 38.67 3.72
CA ARG A 91 -9.66 39.22 2.48
C ARG A 91 -11.18 39.42 2.58
N SER A 92 -11.90 38.46 3.16
CA SER A 92 -13.36 38.56 3.37
C SER A 92 -13.68 39.68 4.38
N ALA A 93 -12.95 39.84 5.46
CA ALA A 93 -13.11 40.91 6.43
C ALA A 93 -12.83 42.29 5.84
N GLY A 94 -11.97 42.38 4.80
CA GLY A 94 -11.73 43.61 4.04
C GLY A 94 -12.77 43.92 2.96
N GLY A 95 -13.92 43.24 2.93
CA GLY A 95 -14.98 43.44 1.95
C GLY A 95 -14.65 42.88 0.56
N GLY A 96 -13.71 41.96 0.44
CA GLY A 96 -13.36 41.26 -0.80
C GLY A 96 -13.94 39.85 -0.85
N GLY A 97 -14.17 39.36 -2.08
CA GLY A 97 -14.56 37.98 -2.34
C GLY A 97 -16.04 37.69 -2.34
N PRO A 98 -16.41 36.42 -2.52
CA PRO A 98 -17.76 35.97 -2.73
C PRO A 98 -18.67 36.16 -1.52
N PHE A 99 -18.13 36.28 -0.32
CA PHE A 99 -18.87 36.45 0.93
C PHE A 99 -19.14 37.91 1.31
N ALA A 100 -18.64 38.87 0.51
CA ALA A 100 -18.81 40.32 0.80
C ALA A 100 -20.16 40.89 0.38
N VAL A 101 -21.03 40.11 -0.29
CA VAL A 101 -22.21 40.61 -0.98
C VAL A 101 -23.50 40.50 -0.14
N ALA A 102 -23.53 39.73 0.93
CA ALA A 102 -24.72 39.42 1.69
C ALA A 102 -24.60 39.93 3.12
N ASP A 103 -24.94 41.19 3.37
CA ASP A 103 -25.14 41.68 4.74
C ASP A 103 -26.64 41.86 5.00
N GLN A 104 -27.35 40.76 5.30
CA GLN A 104 -28.68 40.80 5.91
C GLN A 104 -28.59 41.23 7.40
N PHE A 105 -27.46 40.90 8.03
CA PHE A 105 -27.10 41.32 9.40
C PHE A 105 -25.59 41.54 9.56
N ALA A 106 -25.22 42.38 10.52
CA ALA A 106 -23.81 42.69 10.74
C ALA A 106 -22.99 41.45 11.09
N GLY A 107 -21.98 41.16 10.27
CA GLY A 107 -21.05 40.02 10.46
C GLY A 107 -21.41 38.74 9.71
N GLU A 108 -22.44 38.71 8.91
CA GLU A 108 -22.86 37.55 8.10
C GLU A 108 -21.70 37.04 7.21
N SER A 109 -21.03 37.94 6.51
CA SER A 109 -19.87 37.64 5.66
C SER A 109 -18.73 36.96 6.39
N VAL A 110 -18.51 37.32 7.65
CA VAL A 110 -17.46 36.71 8.50
C VAL A 110 -17.88 35.29 8.92
N ILE A 111 -19.15 35.09 9.26
CA ILE A 111 -19.68 33.77 9.66
C ILE A 111 -19.59 32.81 8.48
N GLU A 112 -19.99 33.23 7.27
CA GLU A 112 -19.87 32.42 6.06
C GLU A 112 -18.44 32.06 5.71
N ALA A 113 -17.51 33.03 5.78
CA ALA A 113 -16.09 32.78 5.57
C ALA A 113 -15.52 31.79 6.60
N GLN A 114 -15.95 31.90 7.87
CA GLN A 114 -15.53 30.97 8.91
C GLN A 114 -16.08 29.56 8.67
N ALA A 115 -17.38 29.41 8.33
CA ALA A 115 -17.98 28.13 8.00
C ALA A 115 -17.27 27.46 6.81
N PHE A 116 -16.95 28.23 5.78
CA PHE A 116 -16.21 27.77 4.62
C PHE A 116 -14.79 27.28 4.99
N VAL A 117 -14.06 28.00 5.80
CA VAL A 117 -12.72 27.60 6.27
C VAL A 117 -12.78 26.36 7.17
N VAL A 118 -13.83 26.22 7.99
CA VAL A 118 -14.06 25.01 8.79
C VAL A 118 -14.30 23.81 7.88
N LEU A 119 -15.14 23.96 6.83
CA LEU A 119 -15.36 22.90 5.86
C LEU A 119 -14.04 22.48 5.17
N TRP A 120 -13.21 23.43 4.80
CA TRP A 120 -11.88 23.15 4.25
C TRP A 120 -11.00 22.35 5.21
N ALA A 121 -10.97 22.77 6.48
CA ALA A 121 -10.21 22.07 7.50
C ALA A 121 -10.67 20.61 7.67
N LEU A 122 -11.98 20.38 7.65
CA LEU A 122 -12.56 19.04 7.73
C LEU A 122 -12.19 18.19 6.52
N LEU A 123 -12.28 18.73 5.30
CA LEU A 123 -11.91 18.00 4.09
C LEU A 123 -10.41 17.63 4.06
N VAL A 124 -9.54 18.55 4.48
CA VAL A 124 -8.10 18.26 4.59
C VAL A 124 -7.83 17.20 5.65
N LEU A 125 -8.47 17.26 6.80
CA LEU A 125 -8.33 16.27 7.88
C LEU A 125 -8.84 14.90 7.43
N PHE A 126 -9.98 14.85 6.76
CA PHE A 126 -10.57 13.61 6.24
C PHE A 126 -9.67 12.98 5.16
N GLY A 127 -9.23 13.76 4.17
CA GLY A 127 -8.32 13.27 3.12
C GLY A 127 -7.02 12.70 3.69
N ARG A 128 -6.48 13.34 4.73
CA ARG A 128 -5.30 12.84 5.45
C ARG A 128 -5.59 11.58 6.23
N GLY A 129 -6.72 11.51 6.92
CA GLY A 129 -7.13 10.31 7.65
C GLY A 129 -7.20 9.09 6.74
N LEU A 130 -7.75 9.26 5.53
CA LEU A 130 -7.79 8.20 4.52
C LEU A 130 -6.39 7.79 4.04
N GLU A 131 -5.54 8.76 3.71
CA GLU A 131 -4.18 8.46 3.25
C GLU A 131 -3.32 7.79 4.33
N ASP A 132 -3.41 8.26 5.57
CA ASP A 132 -2.72 7.63 6.70
C ASP A 132 -3.27 6.22 7.00
N GLY A 133 -4.57 6.01 6.86
CA GLY A 133 -5.20 4.69 6.95
C GLY A 133 -4.67 3.73 5.88
N ARG A 134 -4.64 4.18 4.63
CA ARG A 134 -4.09 3.41 3.51
C ARG A 134 -2.61 3.04 3.72
N ARG A 135 -1.79 4.01 4.12
CA ARG A 135 -0.36 3.78 4.38
C ARG A 135 -0.14 2.79 5.52
N ARG A 136 -0.93 2.87 6.59
CA ARG A 136 -0.85 1.90 7.71
C ARG A 136 -1.25 0.51 7.25
N ALA A 137 -2.32 0.38 6.46
CA ALA A 137 -2.75 -0.91 5.94
C ALA A 137 -1.65 -1.56 5.06
N LEU A 138 -1.04 -0.79 4.16
CA LEU A 138 0.07 -1.27 3.33
C LEU A 138 1.30 -1.66 4.17
N ALA A 139 1.67 -0.85 5.15
CA ALA A 139 2.79 -1.15 6.05
C ALA A 139 2.53 -2.42 6.88
N SER A 140 1.31 -2.58 7.39
CA SER A 140 0.90 -3.78 8.12
C SER A 140 0.94 -5.03 7.23
N ALA A 141 0.44 -4.95 6.00
CA ALA A 141 0.50 -6.06 5.05
C ALA A 141 1.95 -6.48 4.74
N GLN A 142 2.86 -5.51 4.54
CA GLN A 142 4.27 -5.79 4.34
C GLN A 142 4.92 -6.42 5.57
N GLU A 143 4.60 -5.95 6.79
CA GLU A 143 5.11 -6.52 8.03
C GLU A 143 4.64 -7.96 8.22
N TRP A 144 3.35 -8.25 7.96
CA TRP A 144 2.80 -9.59 8.01
C TRP A 144 3.48 -10.52 6.99
N ARG A 145 3.70 -10.06 5.77
CA ARG A 145 4.42 -10.83 4.75
C ARG A 145 5.83 -11.18 5.20
N LEU A 146 6.59 -10.22 5.73
CA LEU A 146 7.94 -10.45 6.23
C LEU A 146 7.97 -11.41 7.43
N ARG A 147 6.99 -11.31 8.34
CA ARG A 147 6.87 -12.25 9.47
C ARG A 147 6.58 -13.66 8.97
N TYR A 148 5.65 -13.80 8.04
CA TYR A 148 5.30 -15.08 7.44
C TYR A 148 6.51 -15.73 6.76
N GLU A 149 7.23 -14.99 5.93
CA GLU A 149 8.45 -15.48 5.27
C GLU A 149 9.53 -15.93 6.29
N ARG A 150 9.73 -15.16 7.37
CA ARG A 150 10.67 -15.55 8.43
C ARG A 150 10.23 -16.84 9.15
N THR A 151 8.95 -17.01 9.39
CA THR A 151 8.42 -18.21 10.03
C THR A 151 8.63 -19.43 9.12
N LEU A 152 8.32 -19.32 7.83
CA LEU A 152 8.58 -20.38 6.87
C LEU A 152 10.07 -20.76 6.83
N GLN A 153 10.96 -19.76 6.78
CA GLN A 153 12.42 -20.01 6.78
C GLN A 153 12.88 -20.69 8.06
N ALA A 154 12.40 -20.26 9.23
CA ALA A 154 12.77 -20.86 10.52
C ALA A 154 12.33 -22.34 10.64
N THR A 155 11.28 -22.74 9.92
CA THR A 155 10.78 -24.12 9.88
C THR A 155 11.30 -24.91 8.68
N ALA A 156 12.24 -24.36 7.90
CA ALA A 156 12.71 -24.93 6.63
C ALA A 156 11.55 -25.30 5.69
N THR A 157 10.51 -24.46 5.66
CA THR A 157 9.30 -24.66 4.88
C THR A 157 9.27 -23.65 3.74
N LEU A 158 8.82 -24.09 2.58
CA LEU A 158 8.61 -23.32 1.37
C LEU A 158 7.13 -23.28 1.06
N SER A 159 6.64 -22.17 0.51
CA SER A 159 5.34 -22.17 -0.14
C SER A 159 5.51 -22.02 -1.64
N VAL A 160 4.68 -22.73 -2.36
CA VAL A 160 4.54 -22.64 -3.82
C VAL A 160 3.05 -22.65 -4.15
N GLU A 161 2.67 -21.84 -5.10
CA GLU A 161 1.33 -21.77 -5.66
C GLU A 161 1.41 -22.27 -7.11
N PHE A 162 0.59 -23.25 -7.45
CA PHE A 162 0.51 -23.81 -8.79
C PHE A 162 -0.82 -23.37 -9.41
N ASP A 163 -0.78 -22.81 -10.59
CA ASP A 163 -1.99 -22.57 -11.38
C ASP A 163 -2.69 -23.91 -11.65
N ALA A 164 -4.00 -23.98 -11.43
CA ALA A 164 -4.74 -25.22 -11.57
C ALA A 164 -4.98 -25.62 -13.03
N LEU A 165 -4.86 -24.70 -14.00
CA LEU A 165 -5.07 -24.95 -15.42
C LEU A 165 -3.81 -25.47 -16.09
N ASP A 166 -2.70 -24.74 -16.00
CA ASP A 166 -1.46 -25.03 -16.71
C ASP A 166 -0.34 -25.58 -15.81
N GLY A 167 -0.54 -25.57 -14.49
CA GLY A 167 0.43 -26.06 -13.52
C GLY A 167 1.63 -25.14 -13.29
N THR A 168 1.60 -23.90 -13.78
CA THR A 168 2.69 -22.92 -13.59
C THR A 168 2.93 -22.68 -12.09
N ALA A 169 4.20 -22.70 -11.67
CA ALA A 169 4.60 -22.60 -10.27
C ALA A 169 5.07 -21.20 -9.90
N THR A 170 4.51 -20.61 -8.85
CA THR A 170 4.97 -19.37 -8.22
C THR A 170 5.56 -19.68 -6.85
N TRP A 171 6.88 -19.63 -6.74
CA TRP A 171 7.62 -19.95 -5.53
C TRP A 171 7.71 -18.74 -4.59
N SER A 172 7.65 -19.01 -3.29
CA SER A 172 7.95 -17.98 -2.30
C SER A 172 9.41 -17.47 -2.43
N PRO A 173 9.69 -16.19 -2.10
CA PRO A 173 11.03 -15.60 -2.22
C PRO A 173 12.12 -16.35 -1.44
N GLY A 174 11.73 -17.12 -0.40
CA GLY A 174 12.63 -17.95 0.38
C GLY A 174 13.08 -19.23 -0.31
N ALA A 175 12.41 -19.66 -1.38
CA ALA A 175 12.67 -20.94 -2.05
C ALA A 175 14.09 -21.02 -2.61
N ALA A 176 14.59 -19.97 -3.24
CA ALA A 176 15.93 -19.92 -3.79
C ALA A 176 17.04 -20.10 -2.72
N ARG A 177 16.79 -19.67 -1.49
CA ARG A 177 17.75 -19.87 -0.38
C ARG A 177 17.82 -21.30 0.11
N LEU A 178 16.71 -22.04 0.06
CA LEU A 178 16.62 -23.40 0.58
C LEU A 178 16.88 -24.45 -0.50
N LEU A 179 16.46 -24.19 -1.75
CA LEU A 179 16.62 -25.10 -2.89
C LEU A 179 17.75 -24.71 -3.85
N GLY A 180 18.37 -23.52 -3.64
CA GLY A 180 19.41 -22.98 -4.51
C GLY A 180 18.89 -22.66 -5.92
N ASP A 181 19.80 -22.67 -6.89
CA ASP A 181 19.49 -22.37 -8.31
C ASP A 181 18.55 -23.40 -8.96
N GLY A 182 18.30 -24.53 -8.31
CA GLY A 182 17.35 -25.53 -8.75
C GLY A 182 15.90 -25.03 -8.86
N VAL A 183 15.54 -23.97 -8.13
CA VAL A 183 14.21 -23.36 -8.21
C VAL A 183 13.90 -22.82 -9.60
N ALA A 184 14.89 -22.26 -10.30
CA ALA A 184 14.71 -21.73 -11.65
C ALA A 184 14.29 -22.81 -12.68
N GLN A 185 14.49 -24.08 -12.34
CA GLN A 185 14.12 -25.24 -13.16
C GLN A 185 12.78 -25.86 -12.73
N LEU A 186 12.11 -25.31 -11.72
CA LEU A 186 10.84 -25.80 -11.17
C LEU A 186 9.73 -24.79 -11.51
N GLN A 187 9.49 -24.61 -12.80
CA GLN A 187 8.53 -23.63 -13.28
C GLN A 187 7.11 -24.17 -13.35
N THR A 188 6.97 -25.50 -13.35
CA THR A 188 5.67 -26.16 -13.43
C THR A 188 5.57 -27.31 -12.45
N MET A 189 4.35 -27.77 -12.20
CA MET A 189 4.10 -29.00 -11.43
C MET A 189 4.72 -30.23 -12.09
N ASP A 190 4.76 -30.29 -13.41
CA ASP A 190 5.40 -31.39 -14.15
C ASP A 190 6.93 -31.40 -13.91
N ASP A 191 7.56 -30.24 -13.84
CA ASP A 191 8.97 -30.13 -13.47
C ASP A 191 9.25 -30.66 -12.06
N TRP A 192 8.33 -30.37 -11.13
CA TRP A 192 8.39 -30.89 -9.77
C TRP A 192 8.27 -32.42 -9.76
N LEU A 193 7.21 -32.96 -10.41
CA LEU A 193 6.94 -34.39 -10.48
C LEU A 193 8.07 -35.17 -11.15
N ALA A 194 8.71 -34.59 -12.18
CA ALA A 194 9.85 -35.22 -12.84
C ALA A 194 11.07 -35.41 -11.92
N ARG A 195 11.13 -34.65 -10.82
CA ARG A 195 12.23 -34.75 -9.83
C ARG A 195 11.89 -35.58 -8.61
N VAL A 196 10.61 -35.92 -8.42
CA VAL A 196 10.20 -36.87 -7.39
C VAL A 196 10.76 -38.26 -7.75
N ASP A 197 11.23 -39.01 -6.78
CA ASP A 197 11.73 -40.35 -6.95
C ASP A 197 10.64 -41.29 -7.55
N ASP A 198 11.04 -42.26 -8.32
CA ASP A 198 10.11 -43.10 -9.08
C ASP A 198 9.12 -43.90 -8.19
N ALA A 199 9.56 -44.24 -6.96
CA ALA A 199 8.70 -44.98 -6.02
C ALA A 199 7.57 -44.10 -5.45
N SER A 200 7.84 -42.80 -5.24
CA SER A 200 6.89 -41.86 -4.65
C SER A 200 6.13 -41.04 -5.69
N ARG A 201 6.56 -41.03 -6.95
CA ARG A 201 5.90 -40.25 -8.02
C ARG A 201 4.40 -40.52 -8.16
N PRO A 202 3.90 -41.79 -8.15
CA PRO A 202 2.46 -42.03 -8.24
C PRO A 202 1.67 -41.44 -7.10
N LEU A 203 2.27 -41.34 -5.87
CA LEU A 203 1.65 -40.72 -4.72
C LEU A 203 1.54 -39.20 -4.93
N ALA A 204 2.62 -38.54 -5.37
CA ALA A 204 2.65 -37.11 -5.63
C ALA A 204 1.66 -36.69 -6.75
N GLU A 205 1.57 -37.50 -7.82
CA GLU A 205 0.60 -37.29 -8.90
C GLU A 205 -0.84 -37.47 -8.43
N ALA A 206 -1.12 -38.45 -7.58
CA ALA A 206 -2.44 -38.65 -7.00
C ALA A 206 -2.82 -37.49 -6.08
N ALA A 207 -1.88 -37.00 -5.28
CA ALA A 207 -2.03 -35.82 -4.44
C ALA A 207 -2.39 -34.57 -5.27
N TRP A 208 -1.65 -34.33 -6.35
CA TRP A 208 -1.92 -33.23 -7.28
C TRP A 208 -3.32 -33.30 -7.90
N ARG A 209 -3.70 -34.46 -8.42
CA ARG A 209 -5.05 -34.65 -9.02
C ARG A 209 -6.16 -34.40 -8.01
N ARG A 210 -6.00 -34.87 -6.76
CA ARG A 210 -6.98 -34.61 -5.69
C ARG A 210 -7.09 -33.13 -5.35
N ALA A 211 -5.96 -32.44 -5.21
CA ALA A 211 -5.95 -31.02 -4.92
C ALA A 211 -6.64 -30.22 -6.04
N ARG A 212 -6.39 -30.52 -7.30
CA ARG A 212 -7.09 -29.91 -8.45
C ARG A 212 -8.59 -30.22 -8.47
N ALA A 213 -9.00 -31.38 -7.97
CA ALA A 213 -10.41 -31.73 -7.81
C ALA A 213 -11.09 -30.98 -6.64
N GLY A 214 -10.32 -30.25 -5.85
CA GLY A 214 -10.82 -29.44 -4.75
C GLY A 214 -10.72 -30.08 -3.38
N ASP A 215 -9.97 -31.17 -3.23
CA ASP A 215 -9.72 -31.84 -1.97
C ASP A 215 -8.38 -31.40 -1.37
N GLY A 216 -8.37 -31.01 -0.08
CA GLY A 216 -7.12 -30.83 0.63
C GLY A 216 -6.37 -32.16 0.78
N VAL A 217 -5.05 -32.14 0.54
CA VAL A 217 -4.21 -33.33 0.68
C VAL A 217 -3.29 -33.15 1.89
N PRO A 218 -3.36 -34.06 2.89
CA PRO A 218 -2.47 -34.02 4.04
C PRO A 218 -1.00 -34.17 3.62
N ALA A 219 -0.11 -33.85 4.53
CA ALA A 219 1.32 -33.88 4.27
C ALA A 219 1.85 -35.30 4.07
N ASP A 220 2.39 -35.58 2.90
CA ASP A 220 3.07 -36.80 2.55
C ASP A 220 4.58 -36.55 2.40
N SER A 221 5.39 -37.58 2.75
CA SER A 221 6.85 -37.48 2.69
C SER A 221 7.40 -38.27 1.51
N TYR A 222 8.29 -37.63 0.75
CA TYR A 222 8.97 -38.27 -0.40
C TYR A 222 10.34 -37.62 -0.67
N GLN A 223 11.05 -38.18 -1.60
CA GLN A 223 12.37 -37.70 -2.00
C GLN A 223 12.29 -36.93 -3.31
N VAL A 224 12.99 -35.81 -3.39
CA VAL A 224 13.08 -34.97 -4.60
C VAL A 224 14.54 -34.78 -4.97
N ARG A 225 14.88 -34.99 -6.21
CA ARG A 225 16.25 -34.81 -6.74
C ARG A 225 16.42 -33.41 -7.32
N LEU A 226 17.25 -32.59 -6.66
CA LEU A 226 17.56 -31.24 -7.09
C LEU A 226 19.07 -31.01 -7.06
N GLY A 227 19.63 -30.47 -8.15
CA GLY A 227 21.06 -30.16 -8.23
C GLY A 227 21.98 -31.38 -7.97
N GLY A 228 21.54 -32.58 -8.35
CA GLY A 228 22.31 -33.82 -8.11
C GLY A 228 22.23 -34.39 -6.70
N ARG A 229 21.44 -33.79 -5.81
CA ARG A 229 21.21 -34.24 -4.42
C ARG A 229 19.79 -34.75 -4.25
N SER A 230 19.60 -35.70 -3.33
CA SER A 230 18.29 -36.18 -2.93
C SER A 230 17.88 -35.48 -1.63
N LEU A 231 16.77 -34.76 -1.67
CA LEU A 231 16.21 -34.02 -0.52
C LEU A 231 14.95 -34.73 -0.03
N ALA A 232 14.91 -35.06 1.25
CA ALA A 232 13.71 -35.57 1.89
C ALA A 232 12.76 -34.41 2.17
N VAL A 233 11.58 -34.43 1.57
CA VAL A 233 10.58 -33.39 1.72
C VAL A 233 9.27 -33.93 2.25
N GLN A 234 8.52 -33.08 2.93
CA GLN A 234 7.14 -33.31 3.29
C GLN A 234 6.30 -32.23 2.63
N ALA A 235 5.34 -32.61 1.79
CA ALA A 235 4.49 -31.66 1.08
C ALA A 235 3.02 -31.89 1.41
N SER A 236 2.31 -30.78 1.65
CA SER A 236 0.85 -30.74 1.77
C SER A 236 0.29 -29.80 0.71
N LEU A 237 -0.86 -30.17 0.12
CA LEU A 237 -1.52 -29.39 -0.92
C LEU A 237 -2.91 -28.96 -0.47
N ALA A 238 -3.28 -27.73 -0.77
CA ALA A 238 -4.60 -27.18 -0.49
C ALA A 238 -5.14 -26.46 -1.73
N PRO A 239 -6.39 -26.72 -2.15
CA PRO A 239 -6.99 -25.99 -3.25
C PRO A 239 -7.35 -24.57 -2.83
N VAL A 240 -7.02 -23.59 -3.67
CA VAL A 240 -7.46 -22.20 -3.56
C VAL A 240 -8.59 -21.98 -4.55
N ARG A 241 -9.75 -21.55 -4.04
CA ARG A 241 -10.96 -21.42 -4.85
C ARG A 241 -11.19 -19.95 -5.19
N GLY A 242 -11.56 -19.70 -6.42
CA GLY A 242 -12.07 -18.42 -6.88
C GLY A 242 -13.45 -18.08 -6.33
N PRO A 243 -13.95 -16.87 -6.62
CA PRO A 243 -15.29 -16.42 -6.18
C PRO A 243 -16.44 -17.27 -6.71
N ASP A 244 -16.26 -17.96 -7.82
CA ASP A 244 -17.21 -18.87 -8.46
C ASP A 244 -17.16 -20.30 -7.90
N GLY A 245 -16.24 -20.58 -6.95
CA GLY A 245 -16.04 -21.88 -6.33
C GLY A 245 -15.15 -22.84 -7.13
N THR A 246 -14.68 -22.45 -8.32
CA THR A 246 -13.69 -23.22 -9.07
C THR A 246 -12.32 -23.18 -8.41
N VAL A 247 -11.52 -24.23 -8.59
CA VAL A 247 -10.13 -24.24 -8.12
C VAL A 247 -9.30 -23.46 -9.13
N GLU A 248 -8.81 -22.28 -8.71
CA GLU A 248 -7.94 -21.44 -9.52
C GLU A 248 -6.47 -21.81 -9.34
N GLU A 249 -6.08 -22.11 -8.09
CA GLU A 249 -4.71 -22.40 -7.73
C GLU A 249 -4.66 -23.58 -6.73
N VAL A 250 -3.51 -24.22 -6.64
CA VAL A 250 -3.20 -25.19 -5.60
C VAL A 250 -1.99 -24.67 -4.81
N ALA A 251 -2.24 -24.26 -3.58
CA ALA A 251 -1.17 -23.89 -2.66
C ALA A 251 -0.51 -25.14 -2.07
N ALA A 252 0.81 -25.21 -2.12
CA ALA A 252 1.57 -26.28 -1.48
C ALA A 252 2.56 -25.74 -0.46
N LEU A 253 2.62 -26.40 0.69
CA LEU A 253 3.67 -26.20 1.68
C LEU A 253 4.63 -27.37 1.61
N VAL A 254 5.89 -27.08 1.32
CA VAL A 254 6.96 -28.07 1.20
C VAL A 254 7.97 -27.83 2.32
N ARG A 255 8.08 -28.78 3.22
CA ARG A 255 9.03 -28.75 4.35
C ARG A 255 10.23 -29.65 4.06
N LEU A 256 11.44 -29.15 4.22
CA LEU A 256 12.64 -29.96 4.18
C LEU A 256 12.77 -30.72 5.51
N LEU A 257 12.89 -32.05 5.45
CA LEU A 257 13.03 -32.91 6.63
C LEU A 257 14.47 -32.93 7.16
N ASP A 258 15.45 -32.65 6.29
CA ASP A 258 16.86 -32.44 6.67
C ASP A 258 17.33 -31.04 6.23
N PRO A 259 17.11 -30.01 7.07
CA PRO A 259 17.46 -28.64 6.71
C PRO A 259 18.97 -28.41 6.53
N ALA A 260 19.82 -29.25 7.09
CA ALA A 260 21.26 -29.13 6.92
C ALA A 260 21.69 -29.38 5.46
N GLN A 261 20.96 -30.22 4.74
CA GLN A 261 21.21 -30.44 3.32
C GLN A 261 20.76 -29.25 2.46
N GLY A 262 19.71 -28.53 2.86
CA GLY A 262 19.23 -27.34 2.17
C GLY A 262 20.13 -26.11 2.35
N LEU A 263 20.66 -25.90 3.56
CA LEU A 263 21.53 -24.75 3.86
C LEU A 263 22.89 -24.82 3.16
N SER A 264 23.39 -26.01 2.83
CA SER A 264 24.66 -26.18 2.09
C SER A 264 24.57 -25.63 0.64
N PHE A 265 23.41 -25.48 0.06
CA PHE A 265 23.23 -24.81 -1.24
C PHE A 265 23.58 -23.32 -1.20
N ALA A 266 23.24 -22.64 -0.10
CA ALA A 266 23.45 -21.20 0.03
C ALA A 266 24.95 -20.86 0.25
N GLU A 267 25.71 -21.74 0.88
CA GLU A 267 27.16 -21.53 1.08
C GLU A 267 27.97 -21.78 -0.20
N ASP A 268 27.62 -22.76 -1.00
CA ASP A 268 28.32 -23.05 -2.26
C ASP A 268 28.03 -21.99 -3.34
N ALA A 269 26.81 -21.46 -3.41
CA ALA A 269 26.46 -20.37 -4.34
C ALA A 269 27.18 -19.04 -4.01
N GLY A 270 27.50 -18.79 -2.73
CA GLY A 270 28.25 -17.60 -2.28
C GLY A 270 29.78 -17.66 -2.53
N ARG A 271 30.34 -18.79 -2.92
CA ARG A 271 31.78 -18.95 -3.22
C ARG A 271 32.17 -18.75 -4.68
N HIS A 272 31.18 -18.57 -5.56
CA HIS A 272 31.35 -18.40 -7.01
C HIS A 272 30.97 -17.02 -7.53
N VAL A 273 30.81 -16.01 -6.66
CA VAL A 273 30.57 -14.59 -7.05
C VAL A 273 31.77 -13.73 -6.73
#